data_6c0e63b8ff56abd8de97da49731c6998
#
_entry.id   6c0e63b8ff56abd8de97da49731c6998
#
_cell.length_a   1.000
_cell.length_b   1.000
_cell.length_c   1.000
_cell.angle_alpha   90.00
_cell.angle_beta   90.00
_cell.angle_gamma   90.00
#
_symmetry.space_group_name_H-M   'P 1'
#
loop_
_entity.id
_entity.type
_entity.pdbx_description
1 polymer ?
#
loop_
_entity_poly.entity_id
_entity_poly.type
_entity_poly.pdbx_seq_one_letter_code
_entity_poly.pdbx_strand_id
1 'polypeptide(L)'
;MSDPIDQPWEPPAGHDAHFALFTKERRVVADDGTPIAYTYRNPSGAGVPVLLANGWSCSDAYWGDLVPELERRGHPCLLPDTRGHGLSGLPRAPGRGAQNLTVDDLSIPRLARDLVAVLDDAGVERALVMGHSMGVQTALEVYRQIPDRIAGLVLVAGTFENPTKTLYGTDLSDRAFPLMAATMRWFPEIVAPVWATIGPARFGHFAARLARAAGPKSTAEKIHPYLLHLKSTDPAVLVLLAAAMRAHSAEDLLPLIAVPTLIVAAGADVFTPARCSEAMHHRIPHSELVTFPAAGHTVPIEEPVALAAALDAFIARRVTPNPPPQPARRPRRVSDRRDSKKSTKT
;
A
#
# COMPACT_ATOMS: atom_id res chain seq x y z
N MET A 1 -28.97 21.93 4.78
CA MET A 1 -28.50 20.69 4.16
C MET A 1 -27.18 20.39 4.82
N SER A 2 -27.11 19.37 5.69
CA SER A 2 -25.88 18.91 6.32
C SER A 2 -24.93 18.41 5.23
N ASP A 3 -23.65 18.76 5.36
CA ASP A 3 -22.60 18.35 4.43
C ASP A 3 -22.60 16.80 4.31
N PRO A 4 -22.49 16.21 3.12
CA PRO A 4 -22.43 14.75 2.96
C PRO A 4 -21.29 14.07 3.73
N ILE A 5 -20.33 14.85 4.25
CA ILE A 5 -19.21 14.40 5.07
C ILE A 5 -19.66 14.07 6.51
N ASP A 6 -20.75 14.68 7.00
CA ASP A 6 -21.23 14.53 8.38
C ASP A 6 -22.16 13.33 8.61
N GLN A 7 -22.51 12.58 7.58
CA GLN A 7 -23.31 11.37 7.78
C GLN A 7 -22.39 10.20 8.16
N PRO A 8 -22.74 9.44 9.23
CA PRO A 8 -22.02 8.20 9.54
C PRO A 8 -22.08 7.30 8.30
N TRP A 9 -20.90 6.92 7.81
CA TRP A 9 -20.84 6.00 6.70
C TRP A 9 -21.20 4.60 7.18
N GLU A 10 -22.18 4.01 6.52
CA GLU A 10 -22.46 2.59 6.67
C GLU A 10 -21.72 1.81 5.59
N PRO A 11 -21.02 0.73 5.95
CA PRO A 11 -20.40 -0.14 4.96
C PRO A 11 -21.46 -0.65 3.98
N PRO A 12 -21.12 -0.89 2.72
CA PRO A 12 -22.05 -1.52 1.78
C PRO A 12 -22.65 -2.78 2.38
N ALA A 13 -23.96 -3.02 2.19
CA ALA A 13 -24.64 -4.18 2.69
C ALA A 13 -23.89 -5.47 2.26
N GLY A 14 -23.47 -6.29 3.24
CA GLY A 14 -22.66 -7.49 3.02
C GLY A 14 -21.16 -7.34 3.31
N HIS A 15 -20.68 -6.15 3.67
CA HIS A 15 -19.34 -6.00 4.22
C HIS A 15 -19.35 -6.38 5.71
N ASP A 16 -19.06 -7.62 5.99
CA ASP A 16 -18.73 -8.04 7.34
C ASP A 16 -17.41 -7.36 7.76
N ALA A 17 -17.48 -6.59 8.86
CA ALA A 17 -16.33 -5.97 9.50
C ALA A 17 -15.25 -6.99 9.98
N HIS A 18 -15.51 -8.27 9.79
CA HIS A 18 -14.66 -9.38 10.20
C HIS A 18 -13.36 -9.54 9.37
N PHE A 19 -13.20 -8.77 8.28
CA PHE A 19 -12.01 -8.88 7.41
C PHE A 19 -10.91 -7.89 7.76
N ALA A 20 -11.23 -6.83 8.49
CA ALA A 20 -10.26 -5.89 8.98
C ALA A 20 -9.70 -6.37 10.31
N LEU A 21 -8.40 -6.65 10.40
CA LEU A 21 -7.74 -6.93 11.68
C LEU A 21 -7.62 -5.68 12.54
N PHE A 22 -7.63 -4.51 11.91
CA PHE A 22 -7.53 -3.22 12.58
C PHE A 22 -8.79 -2.40 12.35
N THR A 23 -9.31 -1.75 13.39
CA THR A 23 -10.44 -0.84 13.28
C THR A 23 -10.07 0.34 12.38
N LYS A 24 -10.86 0.60 11.34
CA LYS A 24 -10.70 1.75 10.45
C LYS A 24 -11.35 2.97 11.10
N GLU A 25 -10.57 3.74 11.83
CA GLU A 25 -11.05 4.88 12.61
C GLU A 25 -11.04 6.18 11.82
N ARG A 26 -10.32 6.22 10.69
CA ARG A 26 -10.11 7.41 9.90
C ARG A 26 -10.56 7.22 8.46
N ARG A 27 -10.94 8.34 7.87
CA ARG A 27 -11.34 8.39 6.48
C ARG A 27 -10.97 9.75 5.88
N VAL A 28 -10.41 9.70 4.69
CA VAL A 28 -10.19 10.88 3.85
C VAL A 28 -10.97 10.73 2.54
N VAL A 29 -11.41 11.85 1.98
CA VAL A 29 -12.03 11.87 0.66
C VAL A 29 -10.96 12.28 -0.35
N ALA A 30 -10.69 11.39 -1.31
CA ALA A 30 -9.77 11.66 -2.40
C ALA A 30 -10.31 12.75 -3.34
N ASP A 31 -9.45 13.31 -4.19
CA ASP A 31 -9.78 14.42 -5.11
C ASP A 31 -10.90 14.10 -6.13
N ASP A 32 -11.18 12.82 -6.37
CA ASP A 32 -12.29 12.33 -7.20
C ASP A 32 -13.55 11.97 -6.40
N GLY A 33 -13.60 12.31 -5.12
CA GLY A 33 -14.70 12.02 -4.23
C GLY A 33 -14.72 10.61 -3.65
N THR A 34 -13.69 9.79 -3.91
CA THR A 34 -13.60 8.44 -3.35
C THR A 34 -13.25 8.49 -1.86
N PRO A 35 -14.07 7.89 -0.97
CA PRO A 35 -13.70 7.78 0.43
C PRO A 35 -12.65 6.68 0.63
N ILE A 36 -11.52 7.02 1.22
CA ILE A 36 -10.43 6.11 1.58
C ILE A 36 -10.41 5.92 3.09
N ALA A 37 -10.67 4.71 3.53
CA ALA A 37 -10.61 4.32 4.93
C ALA A 37 -9.18 3.90 5.30
N TYR A 38 -8.73 4.28 6.49
CA TYR A 38 -7.41 3.88 6.96
C TYR A 38 -7.32 3.81 8.48
N THR A 39 -6.32 3.08 8.96
CA THR A 39 -5.94 3.01 10.37
C THR A 39 -4.61 3.72 10.56
N TYR A 40 -4.47 4.48 11.64
CA TYR A 40 -3.19 5.08 12.04
C TYR A 40 -2.76 4.50 13.38
N ARG A 41 -1.84 3.54 13.32
CA ARG A 41 -1.32 2.84 14.49
C ARG A 41 -0.11 3.56 15.05
N ASN A 42 0.01 3.59 16.39
CA ASN A 42 1.12 4.19 17.12
C ASN A 42 1.47 5.63 16.66
N PRO A 43 0.50 6.57 16.54
CA PRO A 43 0.72 7.90 15.95
C PRO A 43 1.74 8.76 16.73
N SER A 44 1.97 8.47 18.01
CA SER A 44 2.96 9.14 18.87
C SER A 44 4.31 8.44 18.91
N GLY A 45 4.51 7.39 18.14
CA GLY A 45 5.79 6.68 18.05
C GLY A 45 6.92 7.59 17.57
N ALA A 46 8.11 7.46 18.16
CA ALA A 46 9.25 8.30 17.83
C ALA A 46 10.02 7.85 16.57
N GLY A 47 9.68 6.70 16.04
CA GLY A 47 10.30 6.14 14.83
C GLY A 47 9.81 6.81 13.54
N VAL A 48 10.34 6.38 12.42
CA VAL A 48 9.92 6.86 11.09
C VAL A 48 8.51 6.34 10.80
N PRO A 49 7.56 7.20 10.40
CA PRO A 49 6.25 6.76 9.94
C PRO A 49 6.35 5.84 8.72
N VAL A 50 5.57 4.75 8.72
CA VAL A 50 5.53 3.76 7.63
C VAL A 50 4.13 3.76 7.02
N LEU A 51 4.06 4.11 5.73
CA LEU A 51 2.84 3.99 4.92
C LEU A 51 2.86 2.64 4.20
N LEU A 52 1.84 1.83 4.44
CA LEU A 52 1.75 0.47 3.91
C LEU A 52 0.86 0.43 2.66
N ALA A 53 1.44 0.11 1.52
CA ALA A 53 0.75 -0.03 0.24
C ALA A 53 0.41 -1.50 -0.03
N ASN A 54 -0.89 -1.80 -0.10
CA ASN A 54 -1.41 -3.15 -0.24
C ASN A 54 -1.10 -3.78 -1.61
N GLY A 55 -0.97 -5.11 -1.60
CA GLY A 55 -0.98 -5.92 -2.82
C GLY A 55 -2.38 -6.00 -3.45
N TRP A 56 -2.45 -6.58 -4.64
CA TRP A 56 -3.70 -6.88 -5.31
C TRP A 56 -4.58 -7.77 -4.44
N SER A 57 -5.84 -7.41 -4.27
CA SER A 57 -6.81 -8.10 -3.42
C SER A 57 -6.44 -8.23 -1.93
N CYS A 58 -5.46 -7.48 -1.44
CA CYS A 58 -5.06 -7.53 -0.03
C CYS A 58 -5.83 -6.51 0.83
N SER A 59 -6.04 -6.89 2.09
CA SER A 59 -6.50 -6.02 3.16
C SER A 59 -5.39 -5.79 4.19
N ASP A 60 -5.67 -5.04 5.24
CA ASP A 60 -4.76 -4.83 6.36
C ASP A 60 -4.41 -6.13 7.11
N ALA A 61 -5.24 -7.18 6.98
CA ALA A 61 -4.95 -8.52 7.50
C ALA A 61 -3.60 -9.06 7.01
N TYR A 62 -3.16 -8.62 5.84
CA TYR A 62 -1.88 -9.01 5.27
C TYR A 62 -0.68 -8.51 6.10
N TRP A 63 -0.88 -7.42 6.84
CA TRP A 63 0.09 -6.77 7.69
C TRP A 63 -0.05 -7.14 9.17
N GLY A 64 -1.03 -8.03 9.49
CA GLY A 64 -1.48 -8.32 10.84
C GLY A 64 -0.39 -8.72 11.83
N ASP A 65 0.58 -9.52 11.40
CA ASP A 65 1.72 -9.92 12.23
C ASP A 65 2.89 -8.92 12.14
N LEU A 66 3.01 -8.18 11.04
CA LEU A 66 4.13 -7.25 10.83
C LEU A 66 3.93 -5.93 11.59
N VAL A 67 2.72 -5.38 11.58
CA VAL A 67 2.45 -4.07 12.20
C VAL A 67 2.75 -4.06 13.71
N PRO A 68 2.34 -5.05 14.51
CA PRO A 68 2.74 -5.11 15.92
C PRO A 68 4.26 -5.14 16.13
N GLU A 69 5.01 -5.74 15.20
CA GLU A 69 6.48 -5.74 15.24
C GLU A 69 7.05 -4.35 15.02
N LEU A 70 6.47 -3.57 14.08
CA LEU A 70 6.87 -2.20 13.80
C LEU A 70 6.49 -1.26 14.95
N GLU A 71 5.30 -1.43 15.53
CA GLU A 71 4.84 -0.66 16.70
C GLU A 71 5.78 -0.85 17.91
N ARG A 72 6.20 -2.10 18.18
CA ARG A 72 7.15 -2.39 19.26
C ARG A 72 8.52 -1.74 19.06
N ARG A 73 8.87 -1.41 17.82
CA ARG A 73 10.07 -0.67 17.44
C ARG A 73 9.85 0.85 17.39
N GLY A 74 8.64 1.30 17.75
CA GLY A 74 8.30 2.70 17.83
C GLY A 74 7.87 3.35 16.51
N HIS A 75 7.66 2.58 15.43
CA HIS A 75 7.25 3.13 14.15
C HIS A 75 5.74 3.36 14.09
N PRO A 76 5.29 4.62 13.79
CA PRO A 76 3.92 4.86 13.39
C PRO A 76 3.60 4.16 12.07
N CYS A 77 2.40 3.55 11.95
CA CYS A 77 1.99 2.82 10.77
C CYS A 77 0.65 3.30 10.23
N LEU A 78 0.61 3.65 8.94
CA LEU A 78 -0.62 3.99 8.22
C LEU A 78 -1.03 2.81 7.33
N LEU A 79 -2.26 2.32 7.53
CA LEU A 79 -2.81 1.15 6.85
C LEU A 79 -4.09 1.55 6.09
N PRO A 80 -3.98 2.13 4.90
CA PRO A 80 -5.14 2.41 4.06
C PRO A 80 -5.69 1.14 3.42
N ASP A 81 -7.02 1.08 3.28
CA ASP A 81 -7.65 0.16 2.36
C ASP A 81 -7.56 0.72 0.94
N THR A 82 -7.19 -0.11 0.00
CA THR A 82 -7.20 0.25 -1.42
C THR A 82 -8.63 0.59 -1.84
N ARG A 83 -8.84 1.59 -2.73
CA ARG A 83 -10.17 1.90 -3.26
C ARG A 83 -10.87 0.64 -3.79
N GLY A 84 -12.16 0.50 -3.47
CA GLY A 84 -12.94 -0.70 -3.79
C GLY A 84 -12.61 -1.94 -2.95
N HIS A 85 -11.79 -1.80 -1.92
CA HIS A 85 -11.46 -2.86 -0.97
C HIS A 85 -11.81 -2.44 0.47
N GLY A 86 -12.07 -3.41 1.31
CA GLY A 86 -12.32 -3.18 2.73
C GLY A 86 -13.41 -2.13 2.95
N LEU A 87 -13.10 -1.09 3.70
CA LEU A 87 -13.99 0.01 4.00
C LEU A 87 -13.79 1.25 3.10
N SER A 88 -12.88 1.18 2.13
CA SER A 88 -12.73 2.21 1.10
C SER A 88 -13.79 2.09 0.02
N GLY A 89 -14.28 3.23 -0.44
CA GLY A 89 -15.29 3.28 -1.50
C GLY A 89 -14.72 3.22 -2.91
N LEU A 90 -15.61 3.50 -3.85
CA LEU A 90 -15.31 3.67 -5.27
C LEU A 90 -15.65 5.11 -5.69
N PRO A 91 -15.12 5.62 -6.82
CA PRO A 91 -15.46 6.94 -7.31
C PRO A 91 -16.97 7.14 -7.40
N ARG A 92 -17.48 8.19 -6.73
CA ARG A 92 -18.90 8.55 -6.74
C ARG A 92 -19.16 9.60 -7.81
N ALA A 93 -19.20 9.20 -9.09
CA ALA A 93 -19.81 10.07 -10.09
C ALA A 93 -21.34 9.85 -10.08
N PRO A 94 -22.17 10.90 -10.19
CA PRO A 94 -23.62 10.74 -10.32
C PRO A 94 -23.94 9.76 -11.45
N GLY A 95 -24.70 8.68 -11.15
CA GLY A 95 -25.06 7.63 -12.11
C GLY A 95 -23.98 6.57 -12.39
N ARG A 96 -22.82 6.61 -11.77
CA ARG A 96 -21.81 5.54 -11.88
C ARG A 96 -21.97 4.52 -10.73
N GLY A 97 -22.47 3.33 -11.07
CA GLY A 97 -22.27 2.13 -10.25
C GLY A 97 -20.93 1.44 -10.58
N ALA A 98 -20.57 0.39 -9.86
CA ALA A 98 -19.36 -0.41 -10.12
C ALA A 98 -19.24 -0.89 -11.59
N GLN A 99 -20.38 -1.04 -12.27
CA GLN A 99 -20.46 -1.44 -13.67
C GLN A 99 -19.88 -0.40 -14.68
N ASN A 100 -19.69 0.85 -14.25
CA ASN A 100 -19.19 1.95 -15.08
C ASN A 100 -17.75 2.35 -14.73
N LEU A 101 -17.05 1.57 -13.92
CA LEU A 101 -15.64 1.80 -13.62
C LEU A 101 -14.77 1.53 -14.85
N THR A 102 -13.73 2.30 -14.97
CA THR A 102 -12.68 2.17 -15.98
C THR A 102 -11.35 1.78 -15.35
N VAL A 103 -10.38 1.38 -16.15
CA VAL A 103 -9.01 1.12 -15.69
C VAL A 103 -8.39 2.38 -15.09
N ASP A 104 -8.75 3.57 -15.59
CA ASP A 104 -8.21 4.84 -15.10
C ASP A 104 -8.66 5.15 -13.67
N ASP A 105 -9.89 4.78 -13.31
CA ASP A 105 -10.42 4.94 -11.95
C ASP A 105 -9.64 4.11 -10.90
N LEU A 106 -8.95 3.06 -11.35
CA LEU A 106 -8.18 2.11 -10.55
C LEU A 106 -6.70 2.06 -10.95
N SER A 107 -6.24 3.04 -11.74
CA SER A 107 -4.85 3.07 -12.22
C SER A 107 -3.85 3.20 -11.06
N ILE A 108 -2.65 2.64 -11.21
CA ILE A 108 -1.60 2.70 -10.17
C ILE A 108 -1.27 4.15 -9.77
N PRO A 109 -1.15 5.14 -10.69
CA PRO A 109 -1.01 6.54 -10.30
C PRO A 109 -2.20 7.09 -9.50
N ARG A 110 -3.42 6.56 -9.73
CA ARG A 110 -4.62 6.92 -8.96
C ARG A 110 -4.53 6.38 -7.53
N LEU A 111 -4.14 5.11 -7.37
CA LEU A 111 -3.91 4.52 -6.04
C LEU A 111 -2.84 5.28 -5.25
N ALA A 112 -1.80 5.74 -5.93
CA ALA A 112 -0.76 6.54 -5.29
C ALA A 112 -1.31 7.89 -4.76
N ARG A 113 -2.20 8.57 -5.50
CA ARG A 113 -2.88 9.79 -5.02
C ARG A 113 -3.71 9.56 -3.77
N ASP A 114 -4.38 8.41 -3.67
CA ASP A 114 -5.11 8.04 -2.46
C ASP A 114 -4.19 7.93 -1.25
N LEU A 115 -3.02 7.32 -1.44
CA LEU A 115 -2.01 7.21 -0.39
C LEU A 115 -1.43 8.57 0.02
N VAL A 116 -1.27 9.49 -0.94
CA VAL A 116 -0.87 10.87 -0.66
C VAL A 116 -1.93 11.58 0.17
N ALA A 117 -3.22 11.44 -0.19
CA ALA A 117 -4.32 12.02 0.58
C ALA A 117 -4.37 11.48 2.02
N VAL A 118 -4.05 10.20 2.23
CA VAL A 118 -3.92 9.61 3.58
C VAL A 118 -2.78 10.25 4.38
N LEU A 119 -1.62 10.49 3.77
CA LEU A 119 -0.51 11.20 4.44
C LEU A 119 -0.91 12.62 4.83
N ASP A 120 -1.64 13.32 3.95
CA ASP A 120 -2.10 14.69 4.20
C ASP A 120 -3.10 14.75 5.37
N ASP A 121 -4.12 13.88 5.37
CA ASP A 121 -5.13 13.80 6.43
C ASP A 121 -4.53 13.38 7.77
N ALA A 122 -3.52 12.49 7.75
CA ALA A 122 -2.81 12.06 8.94
C ALA A 122 -1.83 13.10 9.49
N GLY A 123 -1.55 14.20 8.75
CA GLY A 123 -0.55 15.21 9.10
C GLY A 123 0.88 14.67 9.06
N VAL A 124 1.16 13.67 8.24
CA VAL A 124 2.49 13.05 8.11
C VAL A 124 3.25 13.72 6.99
N GLU A 125 4.19 14.61 7.35
CA GLU A 125 4.99 15.36 6.38
C GLU A 125 5.96 14.48 5.60
N ARG A 126 6.53 13.46 6.25
CA ARG A 126 7.51 12.56 5.64
C ARG A 126 7.35 11.14 6.15
N ALA A 127 7.32 10.16 5.25
CA ALA A 127 7.14 8.75 5.57
C ALA A 127 8.08 7.84 4.77
N LEU A 128 8.34 6.65 5.30
CA LEU A 128 8.82 5.51 4.54
C LEU A 128 7.60 4.85 3.89
N VAL A 129 7.69 4.54 2.59
CA VAL A 129 6.62 3.85 1.88
C VAL A 129 7.01 2.40 1.67
N MET A 130 6.23 1.48 2.24
CA MET A 130 6.42 0.05 2.12
C MET A 130 5.32 -0.55 1.26
N GLY A 131 5.68 -1.08 0.09
CA GLY A 131 4.75 -1.74 -0.83
C GLY A 131 5.00 -3.23 -0.93
N HIS A 132 3.91 -4.02 -0.96
CA HIS A 132 3.95 -5.45 -1.22
C HIS A 132 3.26 -5.77 -2.54
N SER A 133 3.88 -6.58 -3.40
CA SER A 133 3.28 -7.02 -4.67
C SER A 133 2.86 -5.83 -5.56
N MET A 134 1.55 -5.65 -5.88
CA MET A 134 1.00 -4.44 -6.52
C MET A 134 1.41 -3.16 -5.78
N GLY A 135 1.49 -3.22 -4.46
CA GLY A 135 1.92 -2.09 -3.63
C GLY A 135 3.33 -1.58 -3.96
N VAL A 136 4.18 -2.39 -4.59
CA VAL A 136 5.49 -1.94 -5.09
C VAL A 136 5.31 -0.92 -6.22
N GLN A 137 4.44 -1.19 -7.19
CA GLN A 137 4.11 -0.23 -8.25
C GLN A 137 3.50 1.05 -7.65
N THR A 138 2.59 0.89 -6.69
CA THR A 138 1.96 2.03 -6.00
C THR A 138 2.99 2.84 -5.20
N ALA A 139 3.92 2.21 -4.48
CA ALA A 139 4.98 2.90 -3.73
C ALA A 139 5.92 3.69 -4.65
N LEU A 140 6.25 3.12 -5.81
CA LEU A 140 7.04 3.81 -6.83
C LEU A 140 6.31 5.06 -7.37
N GLU A 141 5.00 4.96 -7.60
CA GLU A 141 4.19 6.10 -8.04
C GLU A 141 3.97 7.14 -6.92
N VAL A 142 3.88 6.75 -5.65
CA VAL A 142 3.90 7.71 -4.52
C VAL A 142 5.22 8.49 -4.53
N TYR A 143 6.36 7.80 -4.72
CA TYR A 143 7.65 8.47 -4.83
C TYR A 143 7.69 9.42 -6.03
N ARG A 144 7.17 9.03 -7.21
CA ARG A 144 7.10 9.89 -8.39
C ARG A 144 6.32 11.18 -8.11
N GLN A 145 5.23 11.09 -7.36
CA GLN A 145 4.34 12.23 -7.10
C GLN A 145 4.86 13.18 -6.03
N ILE A 146 5.49 12.65 -4.97
CA ILE A 146 5.91 13.44 -3.80
C ILE A 146 7.32 13.05 -3.30
N PRO A 147 8.37 13.08 -4.13
CA PRO A 147 9.70 12.56 -3.79
C PRO A 147 10.29 13.19 -2.52
N ASP A 148 10.05 14.47 -2.27
CA ASP A 148 10.59 15.21 -1.12
C ASP A 148 9.98 14.76 0.23
N ARG A 149 8.81 14.11 0.18
CA ARG A 149 8.12 13.59 1.36
C ARG A 149 8.44 12.13 1.65
N ILE A 150 9.26 11.49 0.84
CA ILE A 150 9.61 10.08 1.02
C ILE A 150 10.94 9.97 1.75
N ALA A 151 10.91 9.35 2.93
CA ALA A 151 12.09 9.09 3.75
C ALA A 151 12.91 7.90 3.20
N GLY A 152 12.25 6.96 2.57
CA GLY A 152 12.82 5.78 1.94
C GLY A 152 11.72 4.88 1.37
N LEU A 153 12.13 3.91 0.56
CA LEU A 153 11.24 2.91 -0.05
C LEU A 153 11.56 1.52 0.49
N VAL A 154 10.51 0.70 0.68
CA VAL A 154 10.64 -0.73 0.98
C VAL A 154 9.78 -1.51 -0.01
N LEU A 155 10.42 -2.22 -0.92
CA LEU A 155 9.78 -2.87 -2.06
C LEU A 155 9.80 -4.38 -1.84
N VAL A 156 8.64 -4.96 -1.44
CA VAL A 156 8.54 -6.35 -0.97
C VAL A 156 7.84 -7.22 -2.00
N ALA A 157 8.52 -8.25 -2.49
CA ALA A 157 7.96 -9.31 -3.35
C ALA A 157 7.05 -8.74 -4.45
N GLY A 158 7.58 -7.81 -5.26
CA GLY A 158 6.85 -7.13 -6.31
C GLY A 158 7.70 -6.85 -7.53
N THR A 159 7.14 -6.07 -8.47
CA THR A 159 7.81 -5.65 -9.70
C THR A 159 7.46 -4.21 -10.03
N PHE A 160 8.29 -3.57 -10.84
CA PHE A 160 8.06 -2.20 -11.35
C PHE A 160 7.21 -2.15 -12.62
N GLU A 161 6.91 -3.31 -13.22
CA GLU A 161 6.19 -3.44 -14.49
C GLU A 161 5.11 -4.53 -14.43
N ASN A 162 4.53 -4.88 -15.57
CA ASN A 162 3.49 -5.88 -15.72
C ASN A 162 3.82 -7.23 -15.06
N PRO A 163 3.18 -7.59 -13.92
CA PRO A 163 3.48 -8.83 -13.20
C PRO A 163 2.97 -10.09 -13.91
N THR A 164 2.01 -9.97 -14.83
CA THR A 164 1.47 -11.15 -15.52
C THR A 164 2.46 -11.78 -16.50
N LYS A 165 3.53 -11.06 -16.87
CA LYS A 165 4.67 -11.57 -17.65
C LYS A 165 5.63 -12.43 -16.86
N THR A 166 5.53 -12.40 -15.53
CA THR A 166 6.49 -13.08 -14.64
C THR A 166 5.89 -14.27 -13.89
N LEU A 167 4.56 -14.36 -13.85
CA LEU A 167 3.82 -15.38 -13.15
C LEU A 167 4.20 -16.79 -13.63
N TYR A 168 4.61 -17.66 -12.70
CA TYR A 168 5.17 -18.98 -12.97
C TYR A 168 6.35 -18.99 -13.97
N GLY A 169 7.03 -17.86 -14.14
CA GLY A 169 8.16 -17.75 -15.04
C GLY A 169 7.80 -17.74 -16.54
N THR A 170 6.52 -17.55 -16.89
CA THR A 170 6.02 -17.55 -18.26
C THR A 170 5.17 -16.31 -18.54
N ASP A 171 4.93 -16.02 -19.84
CA ASP A 171 4.01 -14.96 -20.27
C ASP A 171 2.59 -15.50 -20.59
N LEU A 172 2.31 -16.75 -20.24
CA LEU A 172 1.03 -17.39 -20.53
C LEU A 172 -0.14 -16.66 -19.88
N SER A 173 0.03 -16.24 -18.62
CA SER A 173 -0.97 -15.45 -17.89
C SER A 173 -1.21 -14.08 -18.53
N ASP A 174 -0.20 -13.46 -19.10
CA ASP A 174 -0.34 -12.20 -19.84
C ASP A 174 -1.16 -12.39 -21.12
N ARG A 175 -0.90 -13.44 -21.85
CA ARG A 175 -1.65 -13.79 -23.08
C ARG A 175 -3.09 -14.19 -22.79
N ALA A 176 -3.34 -14.90 -21.68
CA ALA A 176 -4.68 -15.34 -21.28
C ALA A 176 -5.54 -14.22 -20.68
N PHE A 177 -4.92 -13.19 -20.12
CA PHE A 177 -5.59 -12.13 -19.38
C PHE A 177 -6.72 -11.44 -20.17
N PRO A 178 -6.57 -11.04 -21.46
CA PRO A 178 -7.65 -10.38 -22.20
C PRO A 178 -8.91 -11.24 -22.31
N LEU A 179 -8.76 -12.55 -22.52
CA LEU A 179 -9.88 -13.48 -22.57
C LEU A 179 -10.56 -13.60 -21.20
N MET A 180 -9.77 -13.75 -20.13
CA MET A 180 -10.28 -13.81 -18.77
C MET A 180 -11.05 -12.52 -18.41
N ALA A 181 -10.49 -11.36 -18.69
CA ALA A 181 -11.10 -10.06 -18.42
C ALA A 181 -12.41 -9.88 -19.23
N ALA A 182 -12.41 -10.29 -20.49
CA ALA A 182 -13.62 -10.27 -21.34
C ALA A 182 -14.70 -11.19 -20.76
N THR A 183 -14.36 -12.41 -20.34
CA THR A 183 -15.30 -13.35 -19.73
C THR A 183 -15.95 -12.76 -18.48
N MET A 184 -15.16 -12.15 -17.58
CA MET A 184 -15.67 -11.52 -16.38
C MET A 184 -16.57 -10.31 -16.67
N ARG A 185 -16.26 -9.55 -17.72
CA ARG A 185 -17.04 -8.38 -18.12
C ARG A 185 -18.37 -8.76 -18.78
N TRP A 186 -18.37 -9.76 -19.66
CA TRP A 186 -19.53 -10.11 -20.48
C TRP A 186 -20.46 -11.12 -19.83
N PHE A 187 -19.98 -11.90 -18.86
CA PHE A 187 -20.72 -12.96 -18.19
C PHE A 187 -20.62 -12.88 -16.66
N PRO A 188 -20.89 -11.71 -16.04
CA PRO A 188 -20.73 -11.54 -14.59
C PRO A 188 -21.65 -12.48 -13.80
N GLU A 189 -22.86 -12.82 -14.34
CA GLU A 189 -23.81 -13.75 -13.76
C GLU A 189 -23.31 -15.20 -13.67
N ILE A 190 -22.33 -15.56 -14.51
CA ILE A 190 -21.67 -16.89 -14.45
C ILE A 190 -20.48 -16.83 -13.50
N VAL A 191 -19.71 -15.75 -13.53
CA VAL A 191 -18.48 -15.60 -12.76
C VAL A 191 -18.78 -15.37 -11.28
N ALA A 192 -19.76 -14.55 -10.93
CA ALA A 192 -20.06 -14.19 -9.55
C ALA A 192 -20.43 -15.41 -8.67
N PRO A 193 -21.28 -16.37 -9.09
CA PRO A 193 -21.55 -17.57 -8.32
C PRO A 193 -20.31 -18.46 -8.13
N VAL A 194 -19.49 -18.62 -9.19
CA VAL A 194 -18.23 -19.37 -9.12
C VAL A 194 -17.28 -18.70 -8.13
N TRP A 195 -17.14 -17.37 -8.20
CA TRP A 195 -16.35 -16.59 -7.27
C TRP A 195 -16.83 -16.75 -5.82
N ALA A 196 -18.14 -16.68 -5.59
CA ALA A 196 -18.75 -16.85 -4.28
C ALA A 196 -18.54 -18.26 -3.69
N THR A 197 -18.29 -19.28 -4.53
CA THR A 197 -18.03 -20.67 -4.13
C THR A 197 -16.54 -20.95 -3.86
N ILE A 198 -15.64 -19.96 -4.02
CA ILE A 198 -14.25 -20.11 -3.59
C ILE A 198 -14.27 -20.53 -2.11
N GLY A 199 -13.90 -21.77 -1.90
CA GLY A 199 -14.34 -22.63 -0.82
C GLY A 199 -13.88 -22.24 0.59
N PRO A 200 -14.23 -23.08 1.61
CA PRO A 200 -13.89 -22.81 3.00
C PRO A 200 -12.38 -22.56 3.13
N ALA A 201 -12.00 -21.69 4.07
CA ALA A 201 -10.66 -21.14 4.23
C ALA A 201 -9.52 -22.19 4.19
N ARG A 202 -9.75 -23.37 4.74
CA ARG A 202 -8.75 -24.44 4.72
C ARG A 202 -8.53 -25.04 3.33
N PHE A 203 -9.56 -25.12 2.48
CA PHE A 203 -9.42 -25.55 1.08
C PHE A 203 -8.77 -24.43 0.25
N GLY A 204 -9.14 -23.18 0.48
CA GLY A 204 -8.50 -22.02 -0.14
C GLY A 204 -7.01 -21.96 0.20
N HIS A 205 -6.63 -22.19 1.46
CA HIS A 205 -5.22 -22.26 1.85
C HIS A 205 -4.50 -23.43 1.18
N PHE A 206 -5.11 -24.62 1.12
CA PHE A 206 -4.55 -25.76 0.41
C PHE A 206 -4.35 -25.44 -1.09
N ALA A 207 -5.35 -24.86 -1.74
CA ALA A 207 -5.25 -24.43 -3.13
C ALA A 207 -4.16 -23.35 -3.34
N ALA A 208 -4.06 -22.37 -2.43
CA ALA A 208 -3.02 -21.36 -2.47
C ALA A 208 -1.62 -21.95 -2.31
N ARG A 209 -1.46 -22.97 -1.45
CA ARG A 209 -0.19 -23.69 -1.32
C ARG A 209 0.13 -24.53 -2.55
N LEU A 210 -0.86 -25.23 -3.11
CA LEU A 210 -0.67 -26.01 -4.33
C LEU A 210 -0.29 -25.11 -5.51
N ALA A 211 -0.93 -23.94 -5.60
CA ALA A 211 -0.59 -22.92 -6.58
C ALA A 211 0.70 -22.13 -6.21
N ARG A 212 1.37 -22.47 -5.10
CA ARG A 212 2.56 -21.77 -4.59
C ARG A 212 2.36 -20.26 -4.35
N ALA A 213 1.10 -19.84 -4.22
CA ALA A 213 0.75 -18.47 -3.85
C ALA A 213 1.05 -18.17 -2.38
N ALA A 214 0.86 -19.19 -1.53
CA ALA A 214 1.21 -19.17 -0.11
C ALA A 214 2.44 -20.04 0.11
N GLY A 215 3.44 -19.52 0.77
CA GLY A 215 4.69 -20.23 1.05
C GLY A 215 4.59 -21.21 2.23
N PRO A 216 5.67 -21.91 2.54
CA PRO A 216 5.66 -23.03 3.48
C PRO A 216 5.36 -22.65 4.94
N LYS A 217 5.64 -21.40 5.33
CA LYS A 217 5.38 -20.89 6.69
C LYS A 217 4.01 -20.24 6.87
N SER A 218 3.23 -20.10 5.79
CA SER A 218 1.85 -19.64 5.88
C SER A 218 0.95 -20.71 6.50
N THR A 219 0.06 -20.32 7.42
CA THR A 219 -0.95 -21.21 8.00
C THR A 219 -2.33 -20.86 7.47
N ALA A 220 -3.27 -21.83 7.56
CA ALA A 220 -4.65 -21.60 7.16
C ALA A 220 -5.28 -20.44 7.95
N GLU A 221 -4.97 -20.33 9.24
CA GLU A 221 -5.44 -19.27 10.13
C GLU A 221 -4.99 -17.87 9.64
N LYS A 222 -3.71 -17.72 9.28
CA LYS A 222 -3.16 -16.44 8.82
C LYS A 222 -3.64 -16.04 7.43
N ILE A 223 -3.93 -17.00 6.57
CA ILE A 223 -4.42 -16.76 5.20
C ILE A 223 -5.94 -16.58 5.17
N HIS A 224 -6.66 -17.09 6.18
CA HIS A 224 -8.12 -17.04 6.20
C HIS A 224 -8.71 -15.63 6.02
N PRO A 225 -8.27 -14.57 6.74
CA PRO A 225 -8.79 -13.22 6.56
C PRO A 225 -8.60 -12.71 5.13
N TYR A 226 -7.45 -13.00 4.51
CA TYR A 226 -7.19 -12.67 3.12
C TYR A 226 -8.18 -13.35 2.16
N LEU A 227 -8.44 -14.65 2.34
CA LEU A 227 -9.39 -15.38 1.49
C LEU A 227 -10.82 -14.87 1.64
N LEU A 228 -11.21 -14.49 2.85
CA LEU A 228 -12.52 -13.88 3.10
C LEU A 228 -12.60 -12.52 2.40
N HIS A 229 -11.58 -11.69 2.54
CA HIS A 229 -11.51 -10.39 1.87
C HIS A 229 -11.57 -10.53 0.35
N LEU A 230 -10.77 -11.43 -0.23
CA LEU A 230 -10.80 -11.73 -1.66
C LEU A 230 -12.22 -12.11 -2.13
N LYS A 231 -12.93 -12.91 -1.34
CA LYS A 231 -14.31 -13.33 -1.66
C LYS A 231 -15.31 -12.18 -1.58
N SER A 232 -15.10 -11.21 -0.68
CA SER A 232 -15.99 -10.06 -0.49
C SER A 232 -15.73 -8.92 -1.48
N THR A 233 -14.59 -8.91 -2.16
CA THR A 233 -14.24 -7.87 -3.13
C THR A 233 -14.94 -8.12 -4.46
N ASP A 234 -15.48 -7.04 -5.07
CA ASP A 234 -16.12 -7.12 -6.38
C ASP A 234 -15.15 -7.64 -7.45
N PRO A 235 -15.46 -8.74 -8.15
CA PRO A 235 -14.60 -9.29 -9.19
C PRO A 235 -14.26 -8.28 -10.30
N ALA A 236 -15.16 -7.33 -10.62
CA ALA A 236 -14.91 -6.30 -11.63
C ALA A 236 -13.79 -5.35 -11.16
N VAL A 237 -13.75 -4.98 -9.88
CA VAL A 237 -12.67 -4.18 -9.29
C VAL A 237 -11.35 -4.94 -9.40
N LEU A 238 -11.32 -6.22 -9.07
CA LEU A 238 -10.11 -7.03 -9.14
C LEU A 238 -9.56 -7.15 -10.56
N VAL A 239 -10.43 -7.30 -11.56
CA VAL A 239 -10.02 -7.37 -12.97
C VAL A 239 -9.48 -6.03 -13.46
N LEU A 240 -10.15 -4.92 -13.11
CA LEU A 240 -9.69 -3.58 -13.49
C LEU A 240 -8.35 -3.24 -12.85
N LEU A 241 -8.15 -3.60 -11.57
CA LEU A 241 -6.85 -3.45 -10.91
C LEU A 241 -5.76 -4.29 -11.57
N ALA A 242 -6.07 -5.54 -11.94
CA ALA A 242 -5.11 -6.37 -12.66
C ALA A 242 -4.77 -5.77 -14.04
N ALA A 243 -5.75 -5.19 -14.73
CA ALA A 243 -5.53 -4.45 -15.98
C ALA A 243 -4.66 -3.21 -15.75
N ALA A 244 -4.88 -2.47 -14.67
CA ALA A 244 -4.08 -1.30 -14.29
C ALA A 244 -2.62 -1.67 -13.98
N MET A 245 -2.39 -2.76 -13.22
CA MET A 245 -1.05 -3.29 -12.96
C MET A 245 -0.32 -3.67 -14.25
N ARG A 246 -1.03 -4.26 -15.22
CA ARG A 246 -0.47 -4.65 -16.52
C ARG A 246 -0.10 -3.46 -17.39
N ALA A 247 -0.87 -2.39 -17.31
CA ALA A 247 -0.64 -1.16 -18.09
C ALA A 247 0.45 -0.28 -17.50
N HIS A 248 0.83 -0.50 -16.24
CA HIS A 248 1.77 0.32 -15.51
C HIS A 248 3.22 -0.14 -15.72
N SER A 249 4.13 0.84 -15.81
CA SER A 249 5.57 0.67 -15.69
C SER A 249 6.19 1.88 -14.99
N ALA A 250 7.11 1.62 -14.09
CA ALA A 250 7.96 2.62 -13.46
C ALA A 250 9.44 2.43 -13.83
N GLU A 251 9.74 1.78 -14.97
CA GLU A 251 11.10 1.51 -15.39
C GLU A 251 11.94 2.79 -15.53
N ASP A 252 11.35 3.84 -16.06
CA ASP A 252 11.96 5.17 -16.24
C ASP A 252 12.32 5.84 -14.91
N LEU A 253 11.59 5.50 -13.83
CA LEU A 253 11.79 6.08 -12.52
C LEU A 253 12.94 5.43 -11.74
N LEU A 254 13.22 4.14 -11.95
CA LEU A 254 14.16 3.38 -11.12
C LEU A 254 15.54 4.03 -11.01
N PRO A 255 16.19 4.50 -12.11
CA PRO A 255 17.50 5.15 -12.03
C PRO A 255 17.47 6.54 -11.39
N LEU A 256 16.27 7.13 -11.22
CA LEU A 256 16.06 8.46 -10.65
C LEU A 256 15.74 8.42 -9.16
N ILE A 257 15.61 7.23 -8.56
CA ILE A 257 15.32 7.09 -7.14
C ILE A 257 16.56 7.48 -6.33
N ALA A 258 16.45 8.61 -5.62
CA ALA A 258 17.53 9.17 -4.82
C ALA A 258 17.41 8.84 -3.30
N VAL A 259 16.28 8.30 -2.86
CA VAL A 259 16.06 7.96 -1.44
C VAL A 259 16.58 6.57 -1.11
N PRO A 260 16.96 6.30 0.15
CA PRO A 260 17.30 4.96 0.58
C PRO A 260 16.20 3.96 0.21
N THR A 261 16.58 2.85 -0.40
CA THR A 261 15.64 1.83 -0.87
C THR A 261 16.06 0.45 -0.39
N LEU A 262 15.17 -0.24 0.33
CA LEU A 262 15.29 -1.65 0.68
C LEU A 262 14.41 -2.47 -0.26
N ILE A 263 14.99 -3.46 -0.91
CA ILE A 263 14.29 -4.40 -1.77
C ILE A 263 14.29 -5.75 -1.08
N VAL A 264 13.12 -6.37 -0.99
CA VAL A 264 12.92 -7.66 -0.33
C VAL A 264 12.47 -8.70 -1.36
N ALA A 265 13.33 -9.67 -1.60
CA ALA A 265 13.06 -10.79 -2.48
C ALA A 265 12.56 -12.03 -1.71
N ALA A 266 11.58 -12.72 -2.26
CA ALA A 266 11.12 -14.02 -1.80
C ALA A 266 11.63 -15.11 -2.76
N GLY A 267 12.46 -16.05 -2.23
CA GLY A 267 13.15 -17.03 -3.07
C GLY A 267 12.22 -18.09 -3.70
N ALA A 268 11.09 -18.38 -3.06
CA ALA A 268 10.11 -19.34 -3.53
C ALA A 268 8.88 -18.69 -4.20
N ASP A 269 8.91 -17.38 -4.44
CA ASP A 269 7.81 -16.63 -5.06
C ASP A 269 7.65 -16.98 -6.55
N VAL A 270 6.46 -17.39 -6.94
CA VAL A 270 6.10 -17.71 -8.33
C VAL A 270 5.33 -16.59 -9.03
N PHE A 271 4.84 -15.59 -8.29
CA PHE A 271 4.12 -14.44 -8.84
C PHE A 271 5.09 -13.36 -9.30
N THR A 272 5.95 -12.93 -8.41
CA THR A 272 7.03 -11.98 -8.68
C THR A 272 8.36 -12.60 -8.26
N PRO A 273 8.91 -13.51 -9.07
CA PRO A 273 10.13 -14.24 -8.77
C PRO A 273 11.29 -13.32 -8.38
N ALA A 274 12.23 -13.83 -7.60
CA ALA A 274 13.36 -13.06 -7.05
C ALA A 274 14.09 -12.20 -8.10
N ARG A 275 14.14 -12.65 -9.37
CA ARG A 275 14.70 -11.86 -10.48
C ARG A 275 14.04 -10.50 -10.68
N CYS A 276 12.76 -10.32 -10.28
CA CYS A 276 12.07 -9.02 -10.35
C CYS A 276 12.69 -8.05 -9.32
N SER A 277 12.94 -8.52 -8.12
CA SER A 277 13.63 -7.77 -7.06
C SER A 277 15.08 -7.48 -7.44
N GLU A 278 15.79 -8.45 -8.00
CA GLU A 278 17.15 -8.29 -8.50
C GLU A 278 17.21 -7.23 -9.63
N ALA A 279 16.23 -7.26 -10.55
CA ALA A 279 16.14 -6.28 -11.63
C ALA A 279 15.91 -4.85 -11.11
N MET A 280 15.14 -4.66 -10.05
CA MET A 280 15.00 -3.36 -9.38
C MET A 280 16.29 -2.96 -8.68
N HIS A 281 16.94 -3.90 -7.99
CA HIS A 281 18.20 -3.65 -7.29
C HIS A 281 19.31 -3.19 -8.24
N HIS A 282 19.42 -3.80 -9.41
CA HIS A 282 20.40 -3.38 -10.42
C HIS A 282 20.14 -2.00 -11.03
N ARG A 283 18.89 -1.51 -10.98
CA ARG A 283 18.49 -0.23 -11.58
C ARG A 283 18.37 0.91 -10.59
N ILE A 284 18.06 0.62 -9.32
CA ILE A 284 17.90 1.65 -8.27
C ILE A 284 19.27 1.92 -7.62
N PRO A 285 19.81 3.14 -7.75
CA PRO A 285 21.11 3.47 -7.16
C PRO A 285 21.11 3.27 -5.64
N HIS A 286 22.16 2.66 -5.13
CA HIS A 286 22.39 2.50 -3.69
C HIS A 286 21.28 1.76 -2.92
N SER A 287 20.42 0.99 -3.60
CA SER A 287 19.47 0.11 -2.96
C SER A 287 20.16 -1.05 -2.22
N GLU A 288 19.49 -1.59 -1.22
CA GLU A 288 19.89 -2.80 -0.52
C GLU A 288 18.94 -3.94 -0.89
N LEU A 289 19.45 -5.14 -1.13
CA LEU A 289 18.65 -6.32 -1.42
C LEU A 289 18.76 -7.32 -0.27
N VAL A 290 17.62 -7.71 0.27
CA VAL A 290 17.50 -8.78 1.26
C VAL A 290 16.64 -9.90 0.66
N THR A 291 17.13 -11.13 0.76
CA THR A 291 16.41 -12.31 0.24
C THR A 291 15.97 -13.22 1.38
N PHE A 292 14.70 -13.63 1.36
CA PHE A 292 14.15 -14.70 2.18
C PHE A 292 14.05 -15.97 1.34
N PRO A 293 15.03 -16.88 1.37
CA PRO A 293 15.16 -17.94 0.38
C PRO A 293 13.99 -18.93 0.36
N ALA A 294 13.40 -19.21 1.53
CA ALA A 294 12.29 -20.15 1.67
C ALA A 294 10.90 -19.50 1.63
N ALA A 295 10.82 -18.15 1.65
CA ALA A 295 9.53 -17.47 1.65
C ALA A 295 8.90 -17.48 0.26
N GLY A 296 7.58 -17.62 0.22
CA GLY A 296 6.74 -17.43 -0.95
C GLY A 296 6.32 -15.98 -1.13
N HIS A 297 5.28 -15.76 -1.94
CA HIS A 297 4.76 -14.41 -2.20
C HIS A 297 4.26 -13.69 -0.93
N THR A 298 3.91 -14.44 0.11
CA THR A 298 3.30 -13.94 1.35
C THR A 298 4.32 -13.56 2.44
N VAL A 299 5.47 -12.99 2.07
CA VAL A 299 6.57 -12.61 2.98
C VAL A 299 6.11 -11.89 4.25
N PRO A 300 5.21 -10.87 4.22
CA PRO A 300 4.74 -10.20 5.43
C PRO A 300 4.03 -11.11 6.42
N ILE A 301 3.43 -12.20 5.93
CA ILE A 301 2.75 -13.22 6.75
C ILE A 301 3.73 -14.31 7.20
N GLU A 302 4.68 -14.68 6.32
CA GLU A 302 5.59 -15.79 6.56
C GLU A 302 6.77 -15.43 7.46
N GLU A 303 7.30 -14.21 7.30
CA GLU A 303 8.54 -13.76 7.93
C GLU A 303 8.38 -12.39 8.63
N PRO A 304 7.29 -12.12 9.37
CA PRO A 304 7.00 -10.78 9.89
C PRO A 304 8.08 -10.25 10.82
N VAL A 305 8.61 -11.09 11.70
CA VAL A 305 9.65 -10.71 12.68
C VAL A 305 10.97 -10.40 11.98
N ALA A 306 11.38 -11.27 11.04
CA ALA A 306 12.61 -11.11 10.31
C ALA A 306 12.54 -9.92 9.34
N LEU A 307 11.38 -9.69 8.70
CA LEU A 307 11.12 -8.54 7.85
C LEU A 307 11.17 -7.24 8.64
N ALA A 308 10.52 -7.19 9.81
CA ALA A 308 10.57 -6.03 10.70
C ALA A 308 12.00 -5.74 11.19
N ALA A 309 12.77 -6.78 11.51
CA ALA A 309 14.17 -6.61 11.92
C ALA A 309 15.05 -6.10 10.77
N ALA A 310 14.85 -6.60 9.55
CA ALA A 310 15.56 -6.12 8.36
C ALA A 310 15.23 -4.64 8.06
N LEU A 311 13.95 -4.27 8.20
CA LEU A 311 13.50 -2.89 8.03
C LEU A 311 14.11 -1.96 9.08
N ASP A 312 14.05 -2.33 10.36
CA ASP A 312 14.61 -1.54 11.46
C ASP A 312 16.13 -1.33 11.29
N ALA A 313 16.85 -2.39 10.96
CA ALA A 313 18.26 -2.29 10.65
C ALA A 313 18.57 -1.40 9.44
N PHE A 314 17.73 -1.44 8.40
CA PHE A 314 17.83 -0.55 7.25
C PHE A 314 17.58 0.91 7.62
N ILE A 315 16.51 1.18 8.39
CA ILE A 315 16.18 2.53 8.87
C ILE A 315 17.35 3.10 9.67
N ALA A 316 17.89 2.33 10.60
CA ALA A 316 19.01 2.76 11.46
C ALA A 316 20.27 3.10 10.64
N ARG A 317 20.52 2.41 9.52
CA ARG A 317 21.72 2.64 8.70
C ARG A 317 21.54 3.73 7.65
N ARG A 318 20.35 3.87 7.08
CA ARG A 318 20.14 4.60 5.83
C ARG A 318 19.11 5.72 5.90
N VAL A 319 18.12 5.58 6.78
CA VAL A 319 17.04 6.55 6.91
C VAL A 319 17.28 7.36 8.17
N THR A 320 17.63 8.63 8.01
CA THR A 320 17.77 9.53 9.17
C THR A 320 16.38 9.82 9.73
N PRO A 321 16.13 9.58 11.03
CA PRO A 321 14.89 10.02 11.67
C PRO A 321 14.69 11.51 11.40
N ASN A 322 13.45 11.95 11.17
CA ASN A 322 13.15 13.39 11.11
C ASN A 322 13.65 14.04 12.40
N PRO A 323 14.48 15.08 12.35
CA PRO A 323 14.77 15.82 13.55
C PRO A 323 13.44 16.31 14.14
N PRO A 324 13.27 16.29 15.49
CA PRO A 324 12.04 16.78 16.10
C PRO A 324 11.75 18.20 15.56
N PRO A 325 10.48 18.55 15.33
CA PRO A 325 10.11 19.85 14.78
C PRO A 325 10.79 20.93 15.61
N GLN A 326 11.60 21.77 14.95
CA GLN A 326 12.28 22.88 15.63
C GLN A 326 11.18 23.72 16.26
N PRO A 327 11.28 24.02 17.58
CA PRO A 327 10.30 24.88 18.23
C PRO A 327 10.23 26.18 17.42
N ALA A 328 9.02 26.59 17.04
CA ALA A 328 8.77 27.78 16.26
C ALA A 328 9.63 28.92 16.80
N ARG A 329 10.53 29.46 15.98
CA ARG A 329 11.37 30.58 16.38
C ARG A 329 10.45 31.70 16.85
N ARG A 330 10.43 31.96 18.15
CA ARG A 330 9.70 33.11 18.71
C ARG A 330 10.15 34.34 17.93
N PRO A 331 9.21 35.15 17.43
CA PRO A 331 9.56 36.39 16.74
C PRO A 331 10.45 37.21 17.68
N ARG A 332 11.62 37.62 17.20
CA ARG A 332 12.49 38.53 17.91
C ARG A 332 11.66 39.77 18.29
N ARG A 333 11.50 40.03 19.58
CA ARG A 333 10.97 41.30 20.04
C ARG A 333 11.93 42.35 19.51
N VAL A 334 11.42 43.21 18.64
CA VAL A 334 12.06 44.44 18.23
C VAL A 334 12.13 45.31 19.51
N SER A 335 13.31 45.48 20.03
CA SER A 335 13.55 46.40 21.16
C SER A 335 13.37 47.78 20.62
N ASP A 336 12.30 48.51 21.05
CA ASP A 336 12.15 49.92 20.88
C ASP A 336 13.36 50.66 21.43
N ARG A 337 14.27 51.06 20.58
CA ARG A 337 15.25 52.09 20.89
C ARG A 337 14.52 53.40 20.88
N ARG A 338 14.06 53.85 22.03
CA ARG A 338 13.68 55.26 22.25
C ARG A 338 14.95 56.09 22.22
N ASP A 339 15.11 56.88 21.16
CA ASP A 339 16.11 57.95 21.08
C ASP A 339 15.85 58.97 22.18
N SER A 340 16.73 59.05 23.16
CA SER A 340 16.82 60.16 24.10
C SER A 340 17.56 61.32 23.43
N LYS A 341 16.81 62.24 22.79
CA LYS A 341 17.35 63.55 22.43
C LYS A 341 17.61 64.31 23.74
N LYS A 342 18.87 64.42 24.11
CA LYS A 342 19.33 65.41 25.08
C LYS A 342 19.34 66.78 24.43
N SER A 343 18.50 67.69 24.95
CA SER A 343 18.55 69.10 24.79
C SER A 343 19.81 69.65 25.46
N THR A 344 20.62 70.40 24.75
CA THR A 344 21.64 71.28 25.31
C THR A 344 21.29 72.69 24.88
N LYS A 345 20.92 73.50 25.90
CA LYS A 345 20.92 74.96 25.84
C LYS A 345 22.33 75.45 26.05
N THR A 346 22.81 76.31 25.26
CA THR A 346 23.30 77.66 25.49
C THR A 346 23.58 78.37 24.17
#